data_4bd51a4d24c7ca470a63dc8f87eb8351
#
_entry.id   4bd51a4d24c7ca470a63dc8f87eb8351
#
_cell.length_a   1.000
_cell.length_b   1.000
_cell.length_c   1.000
_cell.angle_alpha   90.00
_cell.angle_beta   90.00
_cell.angle_gamma   90.00
#
_symmetry.space_group_name_H-M   'P 1'
#
loop_
_entity.id
_entity.type
_entity.pdbx_description
1 polymer ?
#
loop_
_entity_poly.entity_id
_entity_poly.type
_entity_poly.pdbx_seq_one_letter_code
_entity_poly.pdbx_strand_id
1 'polypeptide(L)'
;MDLEGFGHRAKPLGVLGVKITQGGKLIAYETWDEECRRNVYSASKSFTSCAVGFALQEGLLSLEERLVDIFPQELPKNPGDNLKKATVRDLLTMCLGQEKASLMGAQRHLYA
;
A
#
# COMPACT_ATOMS: atom_id res chain seq x y z
N MET A 1 -16.02 3.18 -24.78
CA MET A 1 -15.97 4.47 -24.04
C MET A 1 -14.96 5.32 -24.76
N ASP A 2 -15.32 6.55 -25.10
CA ASP A 2 -14.40 7.51 -25.67
C ASP A 2 -13.57 8.18 -24.59
N LEU A 3 -12.24 8.10 -24.70
CA LEU A 3 -11.29 8.67 -23.74
C LEU A 3 -10.60 9.94 -24.25
N GLU A 4 -10.93 10.42 -25.46
CA GLU A 4 -10.27 11.57 -26.06
C GLU A 4 -10.34 12.83 -25.15
N GLY A 5 -11.54 13.19 -24.73
CA GLY A 5 -11.75 14.33 -23.82
C GLY A 5 -11.12 14.14 -22.43
N PHE A 6 -10.96 12.90 -21.96
CA PHE A 6 -10.22 12.59 -20.74
C PHE A 6 -8.72 12.80 -20.97
N GLY A 7 -8.17 12.24 -22.05
CA GLY A 7 -6.75 12.34 -22.39
C GLY A 7 -6.28 13.80 -22.51
N HIS A 8 -7.05 14.66 -23.14
CA HIS A 8 -6.76 16.10 -23.26
C HIS A 8 -6.56 16.79 -21.90
N ARG A 9 -7.34 16.40 -20.89
CA ARG A 9 -7.23 16.97 -19.53
C ARG A 9 -6.18 16.28 -18.67
N ALA A 10 -5.99 14.99 -18.88
CA ALA A 10 -5.12 14.14 -18.05
C ALA A 10 -3.64 14.29 -18.38
N LYS A 11 -3.27 14.38 -19.66
CA LYS A 11 -1.87 14.53 -20.12
C LYS A 11 -1.13 15.72 -19.51
N PRO A 12 -1.68 16.93 -19.49
CA PRO A 12 -1.01 18.09 -18.86
C PRO A 12 -0.81 17.93 -17.34
N LEU A 13 -1.57 17.05 -16.68
CA LEU A 13 -1.44 16.72 -15.26
C LEU A 13 -0.43 15.60 -14.99
N GLY A 14 0.26 15.10 -16.01
CA GLY A 14 1.23 14.03 -15.87
C GLY A 14 0.62 12.63 -15.72
N VAL A 15 -0.65 12.44 -16.10
CA VAL A 15 -1.25 11.11 -16.16
C VAL A 15 -0.66 10.35 -17.35
N LEU A 16 -0.15 9.16 -17.13
CA LEU A 16 0.61 8.38 -18.12
C LEU A 16 -0.26 7.42 -18.91
N GLY A 17 -1.39 7.03 -18.36
CA GLY A 17 -2.34 6.14 -19.00
C GLY A 17 -3.53 5.85 -18.11
N VAL A 18 -4.53 5.18 -18.67
CA VAL A 18 -5.74 4.78 -17.95
C VAL A 18 -6.18 3.38 -18.41
N LYS A 19 -6.61 2.57 -17.45
CA LYS A 19 -7.23 1.28 -17.71
C LYS A 19 -8.52 1.20 -16.91
N ILE A 20 -9.63 0.96 -17.59
CA ILE A 20 -10.96 0.87 -16.99
C ILE A 20 -11.47 -0.54 -17.18
N THR A 21 -11.87 -1.17 -16.09
CA THR A 21 -12.50 -2.50 -16.09
C THR A 21 -13.84 -2.43 -15.37
N GLN A 22 -14.80 -3.24 -15.80
CA GLN A 22 -16.10 -3.38 -15.15
C GLN A 22 -16.55 -4.85 -15.26
N GLY A 23 -16.89 -5.44 -14.12
CA GLY A 23 -17.29 -6.85 -14.08
C GLY A 23 -16.22 -7.80 -14.65
N GLY A 24 -14.94 -7.52 -14.43
CA GLY A 24 -13.80 -8.29 -14.97
C GLY A 24 -13.50 -8.06 -16.47
N LYS A 25 -14.29 -7.25 -17.17
CA LYS A 25 -14.09 -6.94 -18.59
C LYS A 25 -13.37 -5.62 -18.78
N LEU A 26 -12.43 -5.57 -19.72
CA LEU A 26 -11.77 -4.34 -20.13
C LEU A 26 -12.77 -3.47 -20.89
N ILE A 27 -13.05 -2.26 -20.40
CA ILE A 27 -13.95 -1.27 -21.01
C ILE A 27 -13.16 -0.27 -21.86
N ALA A 28 -12.02 0.20 -21.35
CA ALA A 28 -11.15 1.12 -22.05
C ALA A 28 -9.71 1.01 -21.55
N TYR A 29 -8.77 1.23 -22.45
CA TYR A 29 -7.34 1.30 -22.13
C TYR A 29 -6.68 2.30 -23.09
N GLU A 30 -5.94 3.23 -22.53
CA GLU A 30 -5.13 4.18 -23.29
C GLU A 30 -3.87 4.50 -22.51
N THR A 31 -2.75 4.61 -23.21
CA THR A 31 -1.46 5.03 -22.64
C THR A 31 -0.89 6.19 -23.47
N TRP A 32 -0.27 7.14 -22.77
CA TRP A 32 0.28 8.36 -23.35
C TRP A 32 1.78 8.51 -23.09
N ASP A 33 2.37 7.46 -22.56
CA ASP A 33 3.79 7.39 -22.23
C ASP A 33 4.37 6.03 -22.62
N GLU A 34 5.68 5.95 -22.71
CA GLU A 34 6.39 4.71 -22.99
C GLU A 34 6.19 3.69 -21.87
N GLU A 35 6.04 2.42 -22.25
CA GLU A 35 5.99 1.34 -21.28
C GLU A 35 7.35 1.16 -20.61
N CYS A 36 7.42 1.44 -19.32
CA CYS A 36 8.62 1.24 -18.53
C CYS A 36 8.30 0.90 -17.07
N ARG A 37 9.29 0.38 -16.37
CA ARG A 37 9.15 0.13 -14.93
C ARG A 37 9.14 1.44 -14.16
N ARG A 38 8.14 1.62 -13.33
CA ARG A 38 7.96 2.81 -12.48
C ARG A 38 7.78 2.42 -11.03
N ASN A 39 8.27 3.27 -10.15
CA ASN A 39 7.98 3.14 -8.73
C ASN A 39 6.52 3.48 -8.48
N VAL A 40 5.76 2.51 -7.96
CA VAL A 40 4.32 2.66 -7.67
C VAL A 40 4.05 3.10 -6.23
N TYR A 41 5.11 3.32 -5.44
CA TYR A 41 5.00 3.78 -4.04
C TYR A 41 3.94 2.99 -3.24
N SER A 42 3.01 3.71 -2.61
CA SER A 42 1.99 3.11 -1.75
C SER A 42 0.99 2.19 -2.46
N ALA A 43 0.89 2.22 -3.80
CA ALA A 43 0.10 1.23 -4.52
C ALA A 43 0.60 -0.22 -4.27
N SER A 44 1.89 -0.38 -3.92
CA SER A 44 2.46 -1.67 -3.50
C SER A 44 1.80 -2.26 -2.25
N LYS A 45 1.19 -1.43 -1.38
CA LYS A 45 0.48 -1.90 -0.18
C LYS A 45 -0.70 -2.81 -0.52
N SER A 46 -1.34 -2.63 -1.67
CA SER A 46 -2.40 -3.52 -2.14
C SER A 46 -1.89 -4.95 -2.37
N PHE A 47 -0.68 -5.10 -2.90
CA PHE A 47 -0.05 -6.42 -3.06
C PHE A 47 0.29 -7.05 -1.71
N THR A 48 0.83 -6.26 -0.77
CA THR A 48 1.09 -6.72 0.61
C THR A 48 -0.21 -7.17 1.27
N SER A 49 -1.29 -6.41 1.13
CA SER A 49 -2.62 -6.78 1.66
C SER A 49 -3.12 -8.11 1.08
N CYS A 50 -2.93 -8.34 -0.23
CA CYS A 50 -3.27 -9.62 -0.85
C CYS A 50 -2.43 -10.77 -0.27
N ALA A 51 -1.12 -10.57 -0.09
CA ALA A 51 -0.24 -11.58 0.50
C ALA A 51 -0.66 -11.95 1.93
N VAL A 52 -1.02 -10.94 2.75
CA VAL A 52 -1.60 -11.19 4.09
C VAL A 52 -2.91 -11.95 3.98
N GLY A 53 -3.77 -11.63 2.99
CA GLY A 53 -5.01 -12.36 2.75
C GLY A 53 -4.79 -13.86 2.48
N PHE A 54 -3.77 -14.21 1.70
CA PHE A 54 -3.39 -15.61 1.48
C PHE A 54 -2.88 -16.27 2.77
N ALA A 55 -2.01 -15.59 3.53
CA ALA A 55 -1.53 -16.10 4.81
C ALA A 55 -2.68 -16.37 5.82
N LEU A 56 -3.69 -15.49 5.85
CA LEU A 56 -4.92 -15.69 6.65
C LEU A 56 -5.70 -16.92 6.19
N GLN A 57 -5.87 -17.09 4.87
CA GLN A 57 -6.58 -18.21 4.29
C GLN A 57 -5.89 -19.55 4.58
N GLU A 58 -4.56 -19.57 4.61
CA GLU A 58 -3.73 -20.72 4.91
C GLU A 58 -3.58 -20.98 6.43
N GLY A 59 -4.13 -20.11 7.27
CA GLY A 59 -4.04 -20.23 8.74
C GLY A 59 -2.66 -19.94 9.31
N LEU A 60 -1.79 -19.27 8.52
CA LEU A 60 -0.42 -18.91 8.94
C LEU A 60 -0.38 -17.63 9.78
N LEU A 61 -1.46 -16.87 9.79
CA LEU A 61 -1.56 -15.56 10.43
C LEU A 61 -3.01 -15.30 10.86
N SER A 62 -3.21 -14.47 11.89
CA SER A 62 -4.50 -13.96 12.32
C SER A 62 -4.51 -12.43 12.32
N LEU A 63 -5.64 -11.81 11.99
CA LEU A 63 -5.80 -10.35 12.08
C LEU A 63 -5.69 -9.83 13.51
N GLU A 64 -6.05 -10.65 14.49
CA GLU A 64 -6.02 -10.29 15.92
C GLU A 64 -4.68 -10.62 16.59
N GLU A 65 -3.76 -11.23 15.86
CA GLU A 65 -2.42 -11.53 16.35
C GLU A 65 -1.64 -10.26 16.60
N ARG A 66 -0.98 -10.17 17.75
CA ARG A 66 -0.27 -8.94 18.15
C ARG A 66 1.11 -8.89 17.50
N LEU A 67 1.52 -7.69 17.07
CA LEU A 67 2.82 -7.48 16.46
C LEU A 67 3.98 -7.83 17.41
N VAL A 68 3.80 -7.65 18.70
CA VAL A 68 4.82 -8.01 19.72
C VAL A 68 5.06 -9.50 19.81
N ASP A 69 4.08 -10.33 19.48
CA ASP A 69 4.19 -11.78 19.48
C ASP A 69 4.84 -12.30 18.19
N ILE A 70 4.59 -11.60 17.06
CA ILE A 70 5.16 -11.94 15.75
C ILE A 70 6.64 -11.52 15.65
N PHE A 71 6.98 -10.33 16.18
CA PHE A 71 8.30 -9.73 16.06
C PHE A 71 8.96 -9.44 17.42
N PRO A 72 9.10 -10.44 18.32
CA PRO A 72 9.59 -10.21 19.68
C PRO A 72 11.03 -9.66 19.72
N GLN A 73 11.85 -9.98 18.71
CA GLN A 73 13.26 -9.56 18.64
C GLN A 73 13.43 -8.17 18.06
N GLU A 74 12.43 -7.65 17.37
CA GLU A 74 12.45 -6.33 16.73
C GLU A 74 11.91 -5.22 17.65
N LEU A 75 11.48 -5.57 18.85
CA LEU A 75 10.87 -4.61 19.77
C LEU A 75 11.91 -3.65 20.33
N PRO A 76 11.57 -2.36 20.48
CA PRO A 76 12.38 -1.43 21.25
C PRO A 76 12.45 -1.89 22.71
N LYS A 77 13.52 -1.47 23.44
CA LYS A 77 13.71 -1.83 24.86
C LYS A 77 12.51 -1.51 25.75
N ASN A 78 11.80 -0.42 25.44
CA ASN A 78 10.60 0.02 26.16
C ASN A 78 9.46 0.26 25.17
N PRO A 79 8.72 -0.78 24.75
CA PRO A 79 7.61 -0.62 23.84
C PRO A 79 6.46 0.15 24.49
N GLY A 80 5.96 1.18 23.80
CA GLY A 80 4.80 1.94 24.23
C GLY A 80 3.52 1.10 24.27
N ASP A 81 2.49 1.57 24.96
CA ASP A 81 1.25 0.82 25.18
C ASP A 81 0.48 0.57 23.87
N ASN A 82 0.54 1.48 22.91
CA ASN A 82 -0.04 1.28 21.57
C ASN A 82 0.63 0.09 20.88
N LEU A 83 1.97 0.04 20.85
CA LEU A 83 2.70 -1.05 20.21
C LEU A 83 2.42 -2.41 20.88
N LYS A 84 2.31 -2.45 22.22
CA LYS A 84 1.98 -3.68 22.97
C LYS A 84 0.63 -4.27 22.60
N LYS A 85 -0.32 -3.42 22.19
CA LYS A 85 -1.69 -3.81 21.83
C LYS A 85 -1.90 -3.95 20.32
N ALA A 86 -1.00 -3.40 19.52
CA ALA A 86 -1.13 -3.35 18.06
C ALA A 86 -1.22 -4.74 17.46
N THR A 87 -2.18 -4.92 16.56
CA THR A 87 -2.48 -6.17 15.86
C THR A 87 -2.12 -6.08 14.38
N VAL A 88 -2.14 -7.22 13.69
CA VAL A 88 -2.04 -7.28 12.22
C VAL A 88 -3.12 -6.41 11.56
N ARG A 89 -4.33 -6.39 12.12
CA ARG A 89 -5.43 -5.53 11.65
C ARG A 89 -5.05 -4.04 11.72
N ASP A 90 -4.48 -3.60 12.84
CA ASP A 90 -4.08 -2.20 13.03
C ASP A 90 -2.97 -1.80 12.04
N LEU A 91 -2.05 -2.73 11.74
CA LEU A 91 -1.01 -2.51 10.73
C LEU A 91 -1.61 -2.34 9.33
N LEU A 92 -2.52 -3.24 8.91
CA LEU A 92 -3.17 -3.18 7.60
C LEU A 92 -4.05 -1.94 7.41
N THR A 93 -4.68 -1.46 8.47
CA THR A 93 -5.52 -0.26 8.45
C THR A 93 -4.76 1.03 8.73
N MET A 94 -3.43 0.94 8.91
CA MET A 94 -2.55 2.07 9.26
C MET A 94 -2.94 2.78 10.57
N CYS A 95 -3.42 2.02 11.55
CA CYS A 95 -3.95 2.52 12.84
C CYS A 95 -3.01 2.21 14.02
N LEU A 96 -1.70 2.20 13.83
CA LEU A 96 -0.71 1.85 14.89
C LEU A 96 -0.59 2.87 16.02
N GLY A 97 -1.21 4.05 15.91
CA GLY A 97 -1.16 5.09 16.93
C GLY A 97 0.22 5.72 17.15
N GLN A 98 1.01 5.83 16.09
CA GLN A 98 2.31 6.49 16.14
C GLN A 98 2.16 7.99 16.34
N GLU A 99 2.93 8.57 17.27
CA GLU A 99 2.94 10.01 17.51
C GLU A 99 3.57 10.80 16.36
N LYS A 100 4.58 10.21 15.69
CA LYS A 100 5.33 10.85 14.59
C LYS A 100 5.37 9.94 13.38
N ALA A 101 5.20 10.52 12.20
CA ALA A 101 5.40 9.82 10.94
C ALA A 101 6.90 9.48 10.77
N SER A 102 7.21 8.20 10.59
CA SER A 102 8.59 7.71 10.51
C SER A 102 9.21 7.77 9.11
N LEU A 103 8.41 7.82 8.04
CA LEU A 103 8.90 7.58 6.67
C LEU A 103 8.62 8.69 5.66
N MET A 104 7.89 9.74 6.02
CA MET A 104 7.48 10.81 5.08
C MET A 104 8.13 12.17 5.36
N GLY A 105 9.16 12.22 6.19
CA GLY A 105 9.89 13.45 6.53
C GLY A 105 11.08 13.74 5.61
N ALA A 106 11.91 14.70 6.01
CA ALA A 106 13.11 15.14 5.30
C ALA A 106 14.17 14.04 5.05
N GLN A 107 14.03 12.89 5.69
CA GLN A 107 14.95 11.74 5.55
C GLN A 107 14.53 10.74 4.47
N ARG A 108 13.51 11.02 3.69
CA ARG A 108 12.99 10.12 2.64
C ARG A 108 14.09 9.64 1.66
N HIS A 109 15.04 10.51 1.34
CA HIS A 109 16.15 10.21 0.42
C HIS A 109 17.18 9.22 0.99
N LEU A 110 17.15 8.93 2.30
CA LEU A 110 18.07 7.98 2.93
C LEU A 110 17.63 6.51 2.74
N TYR A 111 16.40 6.30 2.24
CA TYR A 111 15.78 4.97 2.07
C TYR A 111 15.38 4.70 0.61
N ALA A 112 15.86 5.52 -0.32
CA ALA A 112 15.60 5.38 -1.76
C ALA A 112 16.69 4.55 -2.45
#